data_50c4c4162de57b02d962d0188ae6ac44
#
_entry.id   50c4c4162de57b02d962d0188ae6ac44
#
_cell.length_a   1.000
_cell.length_b   1.000
_cell.length_c   1.000
_cell.angle_alpha   90.00
_cell.angle_beta   90.00
_cell.angle_gamma   90.00
#
_symmetry.space_group_name_H-M   'P 1'
#
loop_
_entity.id
_entity.type
_entity.pdbx_description
1 polymer ?
#
loop_
_entity_poly.entity_id
_entity_poly.type
_entity_poly.pdbx_seq_one_letter_code
_entity_poly.pdbx_strand_id
1 'polypeptide(L)'
;VDLTVYKGEALGIIGRNGAGKSTLLKILSRITAPTEGEIRLRGRVASMLEVGTGFNNEMTGRENIYMNGAILGMTRAEVDSKIDQIIEFSECGDFIDTPVKRYSSGMFVKLAFSVAAHLDSEIMVMDEVLAVGDMKFQQKCLGKMSDVAGQEGRTVLYVSHNMSTIRQLLSLIHI
;
A
#
# COMPACT_ATOMS: atom_id res chain seq x y z
N VAL A 1 -2.03 -11.17 -21.49
CA VAL A 1 -1.15 -11.76 -20.46
C VAL A 1 -1.95 -12.79 -19.68
N ASP A 2 -1.51 -14.04 -19.69
CA ASP A 2 -2.10 -15.10 -18.89
C ASP A 2 -1.21 -15.31 -17.66
N LEU A 3 -1.76 -15.03 -16.48
CA LEU A 3 -1.04 -15.08 -15.22
C LEU A 3 -1.94 -15.65 -14.12
N THR A 4 -1.41 -16.60 -13.38
CA THR A 4 -2.04 -17.13 -12.17
C THR A 4 -1.11 -16.89 -10.99
N VAL A 5 -1.64 -16.28 -9.93
CA VAL A 5 -0.90 -16.03 -8.68
C VAL A 5 -1.62 -16.77 -7.56
N TYR A 6 -0.90 -17.58 -6.81
CA TYR A 6 -1.44 -18.35 -5.72
C TYR A 6 -1.41 -17.56 -4.40
N LYS A 7 -2.25 -17.98 -3.47
CA LYS A 7 -2.30 -17.36 -2.14
C LYS A 7 -0.93 -17.45 -1.44
N GLY A 8 -0.47 -16.32 -0.92
CA GLY A 8 0.81 -16.23 -0.22
C GLY A 8 2.02 -15.99 -1.12
N GLU A 9 1.82 -15.90 -2.44
CA GLU A 9 2.92 -15.58 -3.34
C GLU A 9 3.24 -14.09 -3.35
N ALA A 10 4.53 -13.79 -3.48
CA ALA A 10 5.02 -12.45 -3.79
C ALA A 10 5.51 -12.42 -5.23
N LEU A 11 4.85 -11.65 -6.07
CA LEU A 11 5.15 -11.52 -7.48
C LEU A 11 5.66 -10.13 -7.82
N GLY A 12 6.87 -10.07 -8.41
CA GLY A 12 7.42 -8.85 -8.99
C GLY A 12 7.10 -8.72 -10.47
N ILE A 13 6.42 -7.65 -10.87
CA ILE A 13 6.13 -7.35 -12.26
C ILE A 13 7.08 -6.26 -12.75
N ILE A 14 7.91 -6.60 -13.72
CA ILE A 14 8.96 -5.74 -14.25
C ILE A 14 8.63 -5.37 -15.70
N GLY A 15 8.87 -4.13 -16.06
CA GLY A 15 8.70 -3.68 -17.42
C GLY A 15 9.18 -2.25 -17.63
N ARG A 16 9.50 -1.89 -18.88
CA ARG A 16 9.88 -0.52 -19.26
C ARG A 16 8.71 0.45 -19.06
N ASN A 17 9.01 1.75 -19.02
CA ASN A 17 7.97 2.77 -19.06
C ASN A 17 7.13 2.62 -20.33
N GLY A 18 5.80 2.70 -20.18
CA GLY A 18 4.88 2.45 -21.30
C GLY A 18 4.51 0.98 -21.56
N ALA A 19 5.07 0.01 -20.84
CA ALA A 19 4.77 -1.42 -21.02
C ALA A 19 3.38 -1.84 -20.51
N GLY A 20 2.58 -0.91 -20.00
CA GLY A 20 1.23 -1.21 -19.49
C GLY A 20 1.15 -1.58 -18.02
N LYS A 21 2.24 -1.47 -17.24
CA LYS A 21 2.27 -1.81 -15.81
C LYS A 21 1.19 -1.08 -15.01
N SER A 22 1.11 0.24 -15.14
CA SER A 22 0.12 1.06 -14.43
C SER A 22 -1.32 0.75 -14.85
N THR A 23 -1.53 0.36 -16.11
CA THR A 23 -2.83 -0.10 -16.60
C THR A 23 -3.21 -1.42 -15.93
N LEU A 24 -2.29 -2.37 -15.87
CA LEU A 24 -2.49 -3.64 -15.19
C LEU A 24 -2.83 -3.42 -13.70
N LEU A 25 -2.09 -2.55 -13.02
CA LEU A 25 -2.38 -2.21 -11.61
C LEU A 25 -3.77 -1.61 -11.42
N LYS A 26 -4.18 -0.68 -12.31
CA LYS A 26 -5.52 -0.09 -12.27
C LYS A 26 -6.62 -1.13 -12.46
N ILE A 27 -6.40 -2.11 -13.31
CA ILE A 27 -7.35 -3.21 -13.53
C ILE A 27 -7.39 -4.12 -12.29
N LEU A 28 -6.24 -4.50 -11.73
CA LEU A 28 -6.15 -5.30 -10.51
C LEU A 28 -6.80 -4.60 -9.31
N SER A 29 -6.66 -3.28 -9.23
CA SER A 29 -7.29 -2.43 -8.21
C SER A 29 -8.77 -2.13 -8.50
N ARG A 30 -9.34 -2.68 -9.57
CA ARG A 30 -10.74 -2.46 -10.01
C ARG A 30 -11.08 -0.99 -10.32
N ILE A 31 -10.07 -0.16 -10.61
CA ILE A 31 -10.26 1.24 -11.03
C ILE A 31 -10.71 1.31 -12.49
N THR A 32 -10.24 0.35 -13.31
CA THR A 32 -10.53 0.29 -14.75
C THR A 32 -10.87 -1.16 -15.13
N ALA A 33 -11.84 -1.34 -16.01
CA ALA A 33 -12.15 -2.65 -16.58
C ALA A 33 -11.18 -3.01 -17.72
N PRO A 34 -10.84 -4.28 -17.93
CA PRO A 34 -10.08 -4.71 -19.10
C PRO A 34 -10.90 -4.56 -20.37
N THR A 35 -10.25 -4.18 -21.48
CA THR A 35 -10.91 -4.07 -22.78
C THR A 35 -11.25 -5.44 -23.35
N GLU A 36 -10.36 -6.42 -23.12
CA GLU A 36 -10.53 -7.82 -23.50
C GLU A 36 -9.97 -8.72 -22.40
N GLY A 37 -10.49 -9.94 -22.30
CA GLY A 37 -10.10 -10.89 -21.27
C GLY A 37 -10.86 -10.71 -19.96
N GLU A 38 -10.42 -11.45 -18.93
CA GLU A 38 -11.04 -11.40 -17.59
C GLU A 38 -9.98 -11.40 -16.50
N ILE A 39 -10.32 -10.81 -15.37
CA ILE A 39 -9.52 -10.89 -14.14
C ILE A 39 -10.39 -11.46 -13.04
N ARG A 40 -9.89 -12.49 -12.38
CA ARG A 40 -10.53 -13.14 -11.24
C ARG A 40 -9.69 -12.91 -10.00
N LEU A 41 -10.25 -12.20 -9.02
CA LEU A 41 -9.62 -11.91 -7.75
C LEU A 41 -10.45 -12.53 -6.63
N ARG A 42 -9.81 -13.28 -5.75
CA ARG A 42 -10.43 -13.88 -4.57
C ARG A 42 -9.84 -13.24 -3.32
N GLY A 43 -10.66 -12.50 -2.60
CA GLY A 43 -10.28 -11.78 -1.39
C GLY A 43 -10.30 -10.26 -1.55
N ARG A 44 -9.97 -9.59 -0.45
CA ARG A 44 -9.90 -8.12 -0.36
C ARG A 44 -8.58 -7.65 -0.95
N VAL A 45 -8.64 -6.70 -1.86
CA VAL A 45 -7.47 -6.10 -2.50
C VAL A 45 -7.20 -4.75 -1.85
N ALA A 46 -5.98 -4.57 -1.34
CA ALA A 46 -5.45 -3.27 -0.94
C ALA A 46 -4.54 -2.74 -2.06
N SER A 47 -4.84 -1.56 -2.55
CA SER A 47 -4.03 -0.89 -3.58
C SER A 47 -3.27 0.27 -2.97
N MET A 48 -1.95 0.23 -3.08
CA MET A 48 -1.07 1.34 -2.71
C MET A 48 -1.04 2.46 -3.76
N LEU A 49 -1.74 2.30 -4.89
CA LEU A 49 -1.89 3.35 -5.92
C LEU A 49 -2.67 4.55 -5.40
N GLU A 50 -3.53 4.33 -4.42
CA GLU A 50 -4.46 5.32 -3.89
C GLU A 50 -3.98 5.91 -2.55
N VAL A 51 -2.70 5.75 -2.21
CA VAL A 51 -2.13 6.29 -0.98
C VAL A 51 -2.36 7.81 -0.90
N GLY A 52 -3.06 8.23 0.15
CA GLY A 52 -3.41 9.64 0.37
C GLY A 52 -4.61 10.15 -0.41
N THR A 53 -5.23 9.32 -1.27
CA THR A 53 -6.49 9.69 -1.92
C THR A 53 -7.58 9.85 -0.86
N GLY A 54 -8.32 10.95 -0.93
CA GLY A 54 -9.39 11.25 0.00
C GLY A 54 -8.95 11.91 1.31
N PHE A 55 -7.67 12.24 1.48
CA PHE A 55 -7.26 13.08 2.63
C PHE A 55 -7.88 14.47 2.53
N ASN A 56 -8.41 14.95 3.64
CA ASN A 56 -8.94 16.30 3.76
C ASN A 56 -7.92 17.17 4.52
N ASN A 57 -7.44 18.22 3.87
CA ASN A 57 -6.40 19.10 4.40
C ASN A 57 -6.84 19.88 5.65
N GLU A 58 -8.13 20.09 5.85
CA GLU A 58 -8.68 20.79 7.02
C GLU A 58 -8.82 19.88 8.24
N MET A 59 -8.82 18.57 8.03
CA MET A 59 -8.90 17.59 9.10
C MET A 59 -7.52 17.27 9.69
N THR A 60 -7.52 16.84 10.95
CA THR A 60 -6.30 16.36 11.63
C THR A 60 -5.79 15.06 11.03
N GLY A 61 -4.55 14.68 11.35
CA GLY A 61 -4.00 13.39 10.95
C GLY A 61 -4.87 12.23 11.46
N ARG A 62 -5.33 12.31 12.71
CA ARG A 62 -6.20 11.30 13.33
C ARG A 62 -7.52 11.15 12.57
N GLU A 63 -8.20 12.24 12.27
CA GLU A 63 -9.45 12.22 11.50
C GLU A 63 -9.24 11.68 10.09
N ASN A 64 -8.12 12.01 9.46
CA ASN A 64 -7.76 11.46 8.16
C ASN A 64 -7.47 9.95 8.18
N ILE A 65 -6.92 9.40 9.27
CA ILE A 65 -6.77 7.95 9.44
C ILE A 65 -8.14 7.28 9.36
N TYR A 66 -9.15 7.77 10.07
CA TYR A 66 -10.51 7.21 10.03
C TYR A 66 -11.14 7.35 8.64
N MET A 67 -11.04 8.53 8.04
CA MET A 67 -11.62 8.78 6.73
C MET A 67 -10.97 7.95 5.63
N ASN A 68 -9.64 7.93 5.58
CA ASN A 68 -8.90 7.16 4.59
C ASN A 68 -9.08 5.65 4.82
N GLY A 69 -9.07 5.19 6.08
CA GLY A 69 -9.39 3.82 6.43
C GLY A 69 -10.75 3.38 5.89
N ALA A 70 -11.79 4.22 6.06
CA ALA A 70 -13.12 3.95 5.53
C ALA A 70 -13.15 3.89 3.99
N ILE A 71 -12.44 4.81 3.31
CA ILE A 71 -12.30 4.79 1.84
C ILE A 71 -11.63 3.49 1.37
N LEU A 72 -10.61 3.04 2.09
CA LEU A 72 -9.92 1.78 1.81
C LEU A 72 -10.70 0.54 2.28
N GLY A 73 -11.91 0.74 2.82
CA GLY A 73 -12.84 -0.31 3.21
C GLY A 73 -12.61 -0.90 4.61
N MET A 74 -11.92 -0.20 5.51
CA MET A 74 -11.86 -0.56 6.93
C MET A 74 -13.16 -0.16 7.63
N THR A 75 -13.62 -1.01 8.52
CA THR A 75 -14.64 -0.63 9.48
C THR A 75 -14.05 0.28 10.57
N ARG A 76 -14.90 1.03 11.26
CA ARG A 76 -14.44 1.86 12.38
C ARG A 76 -13.74 1.03 13.46
N ALA A 77 -14.27 -0.15 13.77
CA ALA A 77 -13.68 -1.07 14.75
C ALA A 77 -12.28 -1.55 14.33
N GLU A 78 -12.07 -1.81 13.03
CA GLU A 78 -10.74 -2.15 12.51
C GLU A 78 -9.77 -0.97 12.67
N VAL A 79 -10.20 0.25 12.38
CA VAL A 79 -9.37 1.45 12.59
C VAL A 79 -9.07 1.63 14.07
N ASP A 80 -10.08 1.56 14.95
CA ASP A 80 -9.90 1.70 16.40
C ASP A 80 -8.88 0.70 16.96
N SER A 81 -8.87 -0.53 16.45
CA SER A 81 -7.92 -1.57 16.89
C SER A 81 -6.48 -1.35 16.42
N LYS A 82 -6.26 -0.53 15.41
CA LYS A 82 -4.95 -0.35 14.74
C LYS A 82 -4.42 1.08 14.80
N ILE A 83 -5.22 2.04 15.28
CA ILE A 83 -4.88 3.45 15.18
C ILE A 83 -3.55 3.79 15.86
N ASP A 84 -3.27 3.21 17.01
CA ASP A 84 -2.00 3.46 17.72
C ASP A 84 -0.81 2.94 16.93
N GLN A 85 -0.93 1.75 16.30
CA GLN A 85 0.09 1.18 15.45
C GLN A 85 0.31 2.02 14.17
N ILE A 86 -0.77 2.52 13.58
CA ILE A 86 -0.72 3.40 12.41
C ILE A 86 0.01 4.70 12.76
N ILE A 87 -0.33 5.32 13.88
CA ILE A 87 0.30 6.56 14.35
C ILE A 87 1.79 6.35 14.62
N GLU A 88 2.15 5.31 15.36
CA GLU A 88 3.54 4.97 15.66
C GLU A 88 4.34 4.68 14.39
N PHE A 89 3.75 3.90 13.46
CA PHE A 89 4.40 3.58 12.19
C PHE A 89 4.66 4.83 11.34
N SER A 90 3.72 5.78 11.31
CA SER A 90 3.82 7.02 10.54
C SER A 90 4.88 7.99 11.03
N GLU A 91 5.33 7.86 12.28
CA GLU A 91 6.23 8.81 12.95
C GLU A 91 5.64 10.24 13.05
N CYS A 92 4.31 10.37 12.95
CA CYS A 92 3.60 11.66 13.00
C CYS A 92 2.90 11.90 14.35
N GLY A 93 3.23 11.15 15.40
CA GLY A 93 2.53 11.18 16.68
C GLY A 93 2.39 12.57 17.30
N ASP A 94 3.47 13.38 17.29
CA ASP A 94 3.48 14.74 17.85
C ASP A 94 2.54 15.70 17.10
N PHE A 95 2.20 15.39 15.85
CA PHE A 95 1.35 16.21 14.97
C PHE A 95 0.03 15.56 14.62
N ILE A 96 -0.31 14.44 15.27
CA ILE A 96 -1.48 13.66 14.86
C ILE A 96 -2.81 14.41 15.02
N ASP A 97 -2.89 15.31 15.98
CA ASP A 97 -4.06 16.15 16.22
C ASP A 97 -3.94 17.55 15.59
N THR A 98 -2.96 17.73 14.70
CA THR A 98 -2.78 18.93 13.88
C THR A 98 -3.39 18.74 12.50
N PRO A 99 -4.07 19.76 11.90
CA PRO A 99 -4.58 19.68 10.53
C PRO A 99 -3.49 19.35 9.51
N VAL A 100 -3.80 18.44 8.59
CA VAL A 100 -2.84 17.89 7.61
C VAL A 100 -2.31 18.96 6.65
N LYS A 101 -3.01 20.08 6.46
CA LYS A 101 -2.48 21.23 5.72
C LYS A 101 -1.18 21.80 6.27
N ARG A 102 -0.83 21.49 7.53
CA ARG A 102 0.42 21.89 8.18
C ARG A 102 1.50 20.81 8.11
N TYR A 103 1.22 19.68 7.51
CA TYR A 103 2.19 18.61 7.35
C TYR A 103 3.17 18.95 6.23
N SER A 104 4.41 18.49 6.39
CA SER A 104 5.33 18.41 5.25
C SER A 104 4.83 17.35 4.27
N SER A 105 5.28 17.40 3.02
CA SER A 105 4.95 16.36 2.04
C SER A 105 5.37 14.96 2.51
N GLY A 106 6.53 14.87 3.20
CA GLY A 106 7.00 13.63 3.78
C GLY A 106 6.09 13.09 4.88
N MET A 107 5.61 13.93 5.80
CA MET A 107 4.67 13.54 6.85
C MET A 107 3.34 13.07 6.26
N PHE A 108 2.82 13.81 5.28
CA PHE A 108 1.59 13.45 4.59
C PHE A 108 1.67 12.03 4.03
N VAL A 109 2.72 11.74 3.29
CA VAL A 109 2.88 10.45 2.64
C VAL A 109 3.17 9.33 3.65
N LYS A 110 3.96 9.61 4.69
CA LYS A 110 4.18 8.65 5.79
C LYS A 110 2.87 8.24 6.46
N LEU A 111 1.99 9.20 6.74
CA LEU A 111 0.69 8.92 7.35
C LEU A 111 -0.21 8.10 6.42
N ALA A 112 -0.34 8.54 5.17
CA ALA A 112 -1.18 7.87 4.17
C ALA A 112 -0.72 6.43 3.90
N PHE A 113 0.59 6.21 3.76
CA PHE A 113 1.16 4.88 3.61
C PHE A 113 0.89 4.01 4.85
N SER A 114 1.00 4.59 6.04
CA SER A 114 0.78 3.85 7.29
C SER A 114 -0.63 3.30 7.40
N VAL A 115 -1.64 4.05 6.97
CA VAL A 115 -3.02 3.54 6.92
C VAL A 115 -3.12 2.36 5.96
N ALA A 116 -2.61 2.50 4.74
CA ALA A 116 -2.67 1.47 3.73
C ALA A 116 -1.90 0.19 4.12
N ALA A 117 -0.75 0.33 4.78
CA ALA A 117 0.07 -0.79 5.24
C ALA A 117 -0.56 -1.62 6.37
N HIS A 118 -1.54 -1.06 7.07
CA HIS A 118 -2.27 -1.74 8.15
C HIS A 118 -3.65 -2.26 7.74
N LEU A 119 -3.97 -2.20 6.44
CA LEU A 119 -5.18 -2.85 5.92
C LEU A 119 -5.10 -4.37 6.07
N ASP A 120 -6.20 -4.98 6.53
CA ASP A 120 -6.37 -6.44 6.44
C ASP A 120 -6.85 -6.79 5.04
N SER A 121 -5.92 -7.18 4.18
CA SER A 121 -6.18 -7.59 2.81
C SER A 121 -5.48 -8.90 2.51
N GLU A 122 -6.11 -9.77 1.75
CA GLU A 122 -5.51 -11.00 1.26
C GLU A 122 -4.55 -10.75 0.10
N ILE A 123 -4.78 -9.67 -0.63
CA ILE A 123 -3.99 -9.28 -1.81
C ILE A 123 -3.56 -7.82 -1.63
N MET A 124 -2.28 -7.57 -1.77
CA MET A 124 -1.70 -6.23 -1.72
C MET A 124 -1.05 -5.90 -3.07
N VAL A 125 -1.48 -4.81 -3.67
CA VAL A 125 -0.97 -4.32 -4.97
C VAL A 125 -0.16 -3.06 -4.72
N MET A 126 1.12 -3.09 -5.08
CA MET A 126 2.07 -2.02 -4.83
C MET A 126 2.73 -1.55 -6.13
N ASP A 127 2.84 -0.24 -6.28
CA ASP A 127 3.64 0.42 -7.30
C ASP A 127 4.93 0.96 -6.66
N GLU A 128 5.77 1.62 -7.43
CA GLU A 128 7.01 2.29 -7.02
C GLU A 128 6.88 3.25 -5.82
N VAL A 129 5.69 3.43 -5.30
CA VAL A 129 5.36 4.30 -4.14
C VAL A 129 6.16 3.96 -2.87
N LEU A 130 6.84 2.81 -2.80
CA LEU A 130 7.79 2.51 -1.71
C LEU A 130 9.01 3.44 -1.68
N ALA A 131 9.26 4.23 -2.73
CA ALA A 131 10.29 5.27 -2.75
C ALA A 131 9.89 6.55 -2.00
N VAL A 132 8.92 6.44 -1.09
CA VAL A 132 8.34 7.57 -0.37
C VAL A 132 9.00 7.78 0.98
N GLY A 133 9.20 9.04 1.33
CA GLY A 133 9.83 9.42 2.59
C GLY A 133 11.36 9.32 2.55
N ASP A 134 11.97 9.33 3.72
CA ASP A 134 13.40 9.12 3.85
C ASP A 134 13.80 7.64 3.77
N MET A 135 15.09 7.34 3.59
CA MET A 135 15.61 5.98 3.48
C MET A 135 15.23 5.09 4.67
N LYS A 136 15.17 5.66 5.88
CA LYS A 136 14.81 4.92 7.09
C LYS A 136 13.36 4.46 7.04
N PHE A 137 12.46 5.35 6.62
CA PHE A 137 11.04 5.03 6.47
C PHE A 137 10.82 4.03 5.33
N GLN A 138 11.56 4.16 4.22
CA GLN A 138 11.51 3.16 3.13
C GLN A 138 11.88 1.77 3.61
N GLN A 139 12.95 1.63 4.40
CA GLN A 139 13.34 0.34 4.99
C GLN A 139 12.26 -0.20 5.94
N LYS A 140 11.64 0.66 6.73
CA LYS A 140 10.53 0.30 7.62
C LYS A 140 9.32 -0.22 6.83
N CYS A 141 8.99 0.44 5.70
CA CYS A 141 7.94 0.00 4.79
C CYS A 141 8.25 -1.38 4.18
N LEU A 142 9.48 -1.58 3.69
CA LEU A 142 9.93 -2.85 3.13
C LEU A 142 9.84 -3.98 4.17
N GLY A 143 10.29 -3.71 5.41
CA GLY A 143 10.17 -4.66 6.52
C GLY A 143 8.73 -5.05 6.79
N LYS A 144 7.82 -4.08 6.90
CA LYS A 144 6.40 -4.34 7.11
C LYS A 144 5.79 -5.17 5.97
N MET A 145 6.16 -4.89 4.72
CA MET A 145 5.67 -5.64 3.57
C MET A 145 6.20 -7.08 3.55
N SER A 146 7.44 -7.29 3.96
CA SER A 146 8.02 -8.62 4.12
C SER A 146 7.29 -9.43 5.18
N ASP A 147 6.98 -8.82 6.34
CA ASP A 147 6.23 -9.47 7.41
C ASP A 147 4.82 -9.85 6.96
N VAL A 148 4.15 -8.96 6.26
CA VAL A 148 2.81 -9.18 5.69
C VAL A 148 2.79 -10.35 4.71
N ALA A 149 3.77 -10.43 3.82
CA ALA A 149 3.85 -11.51 2.84
C ALA A 149 4.27 -12.85 3.47
N GLY A 150 5.31 -12.82 4.32
CA GLY A 150 5.89 -14.04 4.89
C GLY A 150 5.09 -14.63 6.05
N GLN A 151 4.77 -13.82 7.05
CA GLN A 151 4.15 -14.31 8.30
C GLN A 151 2.62 -14.36 8.22
N GLU A 152 2.00 -13.41 7.51
CA GLU A 152 0.55 -13.33 7.41
C GLU A 152 0.00 -14.09 6.18
N GLY A 153 0.87 -14.66 5.32
CA GLY A 153 0.50 -15.46 4.15
C GLY A 153 -0.34 -14.68 3.13
N ARG A 154 -0.12 -13.37 3.02
CA ARG A 154 -0.80 -12.52 2.06
C ARG A 154 -0.12 -12.57 0.70
N THR A 155 -0.88 -12.40 -0.35
CA THR A 155 -0.37 -12.30 -1.72
C THR A 155 0.06 -10.87 -2.00
N VAL A 156 1.30 -10.67 -2.45
CA VAL A 156 1.86 -9.36 -2.75
C VAL A 156 2.20 -9.25 -4.23
N LEU A 157 1.65 -8.27 -4.90
CA LEU A 157 1.95 -7.92 -6.29
C LEU A 157 2.73 -6.60 -6.30
N TYR A 158 3.98 -6.66 -6.62
CA TYR A 158 4.86 -5.50 -6.66
C TYR A 158 5.25 -5.15 -8.09
N VAL A 159 4.98 -3.92 -8.48
CA VAL A 159 5.30 -3.42 -9.83
C VAL A 159 6.38 -2.36 -9.73
N SER A 160 7.48 -2.56 -10.43
CA SER A 160 8.57 -1.59 -10.46
C SER A 160 9.35 -1.66 -11.78
N HIS A 161 10.02 -0.57 -12.10
CA HIS A 161 11.07 -0.57 -13.11
C HIS A 161 12.47 -0.74 -12.49
N ASN A 162 12.58 -0.70 -11.16
CA ASN A 162 13.85 -0.79 -10.42
C ASN A 162 14.11 -2.23 -9.94
N MET A 163 15.04 -2.90 -10.61
CA MET A 163 15.44 -4.27 -10.30
C MET A 163 16.05 -4.43 -8.90
N SER A 164 16.71 -3.40 -8.37
CA SER A 164 17.33 -3.48 -7.04
C SER A 164 16.29 -3.59 -5.94
N THR A 165 15.22 -2.81 -6.04
CA THR A 165 14.09 -2.84 -5.08
C THR A 165 13.34 -4.17 -5.15
N ILE A 166 13.13 -4.69 -6.36
CA ILE A 166 12.50 -6.00 -6.56
C ILE A 166 13.35 -7.12 -5.97
N ARG A 167 14.66 -7.13 -6.22
CA ARG A 167 15.56 -8.13 -5.64
C ARG A 167 15.56 -8.07 -4.11
N GLN A 168 15.51 -6.88 -3.54
CA GLN A 168 15.46 -6.70 -2.08
C GLN A 168 14.16 -7.24 -1.49
N LEU A 169 13.03 -6.97 -2.11
CA LEU A 169 11.73 -7.50 -1.69
C LEU A 169 11.65 -9.02 -1.87
N LEU A 170 12.05 -9.53 -3.02
CA LEU A 170 12.01 -10.97 -3.31
C LEU A 170 13.10 -11.75 -2.57
N SER A 171 14.21 -11.14 -2.17
CA SER A 171 15.24 -11.78 -1.33
C SER A 171 14.80 -11.92 0.14
N LEU A 172 13.86 -11.06 0.58
CA LEU A 172 13.26 -11.14 1.90
C LEU A 172 12.09 -12.15 1.96
N ILE A 173 11.54 -12.49 0.79
CA ILE A 173 10.46 -13.47 0.64
C ILE A 173 11.07 -14.69 -0.04
N HIS A 174 11.67 -15.57 0.74
CA HIS A 174 12.04 -16.90 0.26
C HIS A 174 10.75 -17.71 0.08
N ILE A 175 10.40 -17.99 -1.17
CA ILE A 175 9.45 -19.02 -1.56
C ILE A 175 10.21 -20.33 -1.72
#